data_8d073cf542fbd23261a2f8632c3c95a6
#
_entry.id   8d073cf542fbd23261a2f8632c3c95a6
#
_cell.length_a   1.000
_cell.length_b   1.000
_cell.length_c   1.000
_cell.angle_alpha   90.00
_cell.angle_beta   90.00
_cell.angle_gamma   90.00
#
_symmetry.space_group_name_H-M   'P 1'
#
loop_
_entity.id
_entity.type
_entity.pdbx_description
1 polymer ?
#
loop_
_entity_poly.entity_id
_entity_poly.type
_entity_poly.pdbx_seq_one_letter_code
_entity_poly.pdbx_strand_id
1 'polypeptide(L)'
;MSTSDQKRETIMKRSLLVLAMGVALSCTACAGGSDTDKVNGSISVSAGQPATDVSTVNGGVRIADNAQVKSANTVNGGITLGDGAQAAELDTVNGSITLGAKAAVSGTVETVNGGIRLANGADIKGKLSNVNGDINLDSAHIGGGIETTAADITINGSSKVEGGIHVQKPSGMNFGGSNKVPKIVIGPGATVTGALDFEREVELHVSDRATIGSVRGATVQKFSGDTP
;
A
#
# COMPACT_ATOMS: atom_id res chain seq x y z
N MET A 1 -7.12 13.18 26.85
CA MET A 1 -6.42 12.79 25.62
C MET A 1 -5.74 11.45 25.92
N SER A 2 -6.18 10.38 25.29
CA SER A 2 -5.72 9.02 25.62
C SER A 2 -4.31 8.77 25.06
N THR A 3 -3.52 7.97 25.76
CA THR A 3 -2.17 7.54 25.31
C THR A 3 -2.19 6.83 23.95
N SER A 4 -3.34 6.28 23.54
CA SER A 4 -3.58 5.72 22.21
C SER A 4 -3.64 6.78 21.11
N ASP A 5 -4.19 7.96 21.37
CA ASP A 5 -4.27 9.07 20.42
C ASP A 5 -2.91 9.70 20.16
N GLN A 6 -2.09 9.86 21.20
CA GLN A 6 -0.71 10.35 21.04
C GLN A 6 0.17 9.40 20.23
N LYS A 7 -0.04 8.09 20.38
CA LYS A 7 0.72 7.08 19.63
C LYS A 7 0.31 7.04 18.15
N ARG A 8 -0.97 7.29 17.86
CA ARG A 8 -1.54 7.38 16.50
C ARG A 8 -1.07 8.63 15.75
N GLU A 9 -1.11 9.81 16.41
CA GLU A 9 -0.56 11.06 15.85
C GLU A 9 0.94 10.96 15.58
N THR A 10 1.67 10.24 16.40
CA THR A 10 3.11 10.06 16.25
C THR A 10 3.44 9.15 15.06
N ILE A 11 2.63 8.13 14.78
CA ILE A 11 2.83 7.23 13.63
C ILE A 11 2.52 7.97 12.33
N MET A 12 1.40 8.71 12.27
CA MET A 12 1.02 9.46 11.08
C MET A 12 1.97 10.64 10.80
N LYS A 13 2.46 11.32 11.84
CA LYS A 13 3.49 12.37 11.71
C LYS A 13 4.86 11.80 11.34
N ARG A 14 5.17 10.57 11.75
CA ARG A 14 6.43 9.91 11.37
C ARG A 14 6.43 9.45 9.93
N SER A 15 5.34 8.88 9.41
CA SER A 15 5.22 8.53 8.00
C SER A 15 5.28 9.76 7.11
N LEU A 16 4.59 10.84 7.47
CA LEU A 16 4.61 12.10 6.71
C LEU A 16 5.96 12.85 6.86
N LEU A 17 6.63 12.75 8.01
CA LEU A 17 7.91 13.42 8.28
C LEU A 17 9.09 12.65 7.68
N VAL A 18 9.03 11.33 7.65
CA VAL A 18 10.06 10.48 7.01
C VAL A 18 10.05 10.68 5.50
N LEU A 19 8.87 10.84 4.90
CA LEU A 19 8.75 11.15 3.48
C LEU A 19 9.26 12.56 3.12
N ALA A 20 9.14 13.54 4.04
CA ALA A 20 9.64 14.90 3.86
C ALA A 20 11.15 15.05 4.16
N MET A 21 11.73 14.14 4.94
CA MET A 21 13.14 14.20 5.36
C MET A 21 14.08 13.29 4.57
N GLY A 22 13.55 12.38 3.74
CA GLY A 22 14.35 11.47 2.91
C GLY A 22 15.03 12.14 1.71
N VAL A 23 14.72 13.40 1.40
CA VAL A 23 15.37 14.17 0.31
C VAL A 23 16.47 15.07 0.88
N ALA A 24 17.28 14.58 1.79
CA ALA A 24 18.53 15.26 2.12
C ALA A 24 19.61 14.76 1.16
N LEU A 25 19.93 15.61 0.21
CA LEU A 25 21.03 15.48 -0.74
C LEU A 25 22.37 15.28 -0.01
N SER A 26 22.68 14.06 0.39
CA SER A 26 23.99 13.69 0.89
C SER A 26 24.80 13.02 -0.23
N CYS A 27 25.47 13.85 -1.01
CA CYS A 27 26.54 13.42 -1.88
C CYS A 27 27.73 13.00 -0.99
N THR A 28 27.82 11.73 -0.65
CA THR A 28 29.03 11.16 -0.05
C THR A 28 29.34 9.86 -0.77
N ALA A 29 30.37 9.92 -1.59
CA ALA A 29 30.94 8.75 -2.25
C ALA A 29 31.50 7.79 -1.20
N CYS A 30 30.87 6.62 -1.06
CA CYS A 30 31.47 5.45 -0.43
C CYS A 30 31.13 4.19 -1.20
N ALA A 31 32.13 3.43 -1.52
CA ALA A 31 32.10 2.22 -2.32
C ALA A 31 31.14 1.14 -1.75
N GLY A 32 30.27 0.61 -2.63
CA GLY A 32 29.50 -0.59 -2.35
C GLY A 32 27.98 -0.43 -2.55
N GLY A 33 27.52 -0.38 -3.83
CA GLY A 33 26.12 -0.21 -4.17
C GLY A 33 25.72 1.28 -4.17
N SER A 34 25.73 1.92 -5.32
CA SER A 34 25.39 3.35 -5.39
C SER A 34 23.88 3.52 -5.34
N ASP A 35 23.39 4.12 -4.26
CA ASP A 35 22.02 4.64 -4.20
C ASP A 35 21.78 5.56 -5.39
N THR A 36 20.59 5.46 -5.98
CA THR A 36 20.25 6.24 -7.16
C THR A 36 19.19 7.29 -6.81
N ASP A 37 19.65 8.52 -6.64
CA ASP A 37 18.78 9.65 -6.34
C ASP A 37 18.65 10.58 -7.55
N LYS A 38 17.40 10.99 -7.85
CA LYS A 38 17.08 11.98 -8.88
C LYS A 38 16.10 13.01 -8.36
N VAL A 39 16.28 14.26 -8.74
CA VAL A 39 15.25 15.28 -8.51
C VAL A 39 14.21 15.23 -9.64
N ASN A 40 14.66 15.10 -10.87
CA ASN A 40 13.78 15.01 -12.05
C ASN A 40 14.17 13.81 -12.91
N GLY A 41 13.16 13.08 -13.36
CA GLY A 41 13.30 11.94 -14.26
C GLY A 41 13.09 10.60 -13.57
N SER A 42 12.71 9.63 -14.36
CA SER A 42 12.42 8.27 -13.88
C SER A 42 13.69 7.48 -13.61
N ILE A 43 13.59 6.53 -12.69
CA ILE A 43 14.64 5.56 -12.37
C ILE A 43 14.17 4.19 -12.86
N SER A 44 15.08 3.46 -13.50
CA SER A 44 14.84 2.07 -13.88
C SER A 44 15.96 1.19 -13.30
N VAL A 45 15.56 0.15 -12.57
CA VAL A 45 16.48 -0.84 -12.00
C VAL A 45 16.34 -2.12 -12.79
N SER A 46 17.45 -2.61 -13.34
CA SER A 46 17.49 -3.84 -14.13
C SER A 46 17.80 -5.07 -13.25
N ALA A 47 17.43 -6.24 -13.72
CA ALA A 47 17.79 -7.50 -13.05
C ALA A 47 19.32 -7.65 -12.96
N GLY A 48 19.78 -8.29 -11.89
CA GLY A 48 21.21 -8.51 -11.64
C GLY A 48 22.00 -7.28 -11.14
N GLN A 49 21.33 -6.17 -10.91
CA GLN A 49 21.93 -5.01 -10.22
C GLN A 49 21.95 -5.29 -8.69
N PRO A 50 22.95 -4.78 -7.97
CA PRO A 50 22.93 -4.84 -6.50
C PRO A 50 21.67 -4.17 -5.93
N ALA A 51 21.09 -4.75 -4.89
CA ALA A 51 19.97 -4.13 -4.20
C ALA A 51 20.39 -2.82 -3.54
N THR A 52 19.83 -1.71 -3.98
CA THR A 52 20.15 -0.35 -3.52
C THR A 52 18.88 0.38 -3.15
N ASP A 53 19.03 1.52 -2.50
CA ASP A 53 17.94 2.47 -2.30
C ASP A 53 17.81 3.34 -3.57
N VAL A 54 16.57 3.55 -4.01
CA VAL A 54 16.29 4.39 -5.18
C VAL A 54 15.24 5.44 -4.84
N SER A 55 15.52 6.69 -5.15
CA SER A 55 14.67 7.81 -4.78
C SER A 55 14.56 8.85 -5.89
N THR A 56 13.35 9.37 -6.11
CA THR A 56 13.14 10.48 -7.04
C THR A 56 12.07 11.44 -6.52
N VAL A 57 12.16 12.71 -6.89
CA VAL A 57 11.11 13.68 -6.54
C VAL A 57 10.06 13.74 -7.63
N ASN A 58 10.46 13.95 -8.87
CA ASN A 58 9.55 14.08 -10.01
C ASN A 58 9.90 13.02 -11.07
N GLY A 59 9.29 11.86 -10.93
CA GLY A 59 9.48 10.76 -11.86
C GLY A 59 9.02 9.43 -11.27
N GLY A 60 8.78 8.46 -12.12
CA GLY A 60 8.42 7.10 -11.68
C GLY A 60 9.65 6.25 -11.40
N VAL A 61 9.48 5.24 -10.56
CA VAL A 61 10.48 4.19 -10.33
C VAL A 61 9.97 2.89 -10.94
N ARG A 62 10.77 2.31 -11.82
CA ARG A 62 10.48 1.02 -12.44
C ARG A 62 11.55 0.02 -12.08
N ILE A 63 11.15 -1.00 -11.36
CA ILE A 63 11.97 -2.16 -11.03
C ILE A 63 11.62 -3.26 -12.03
N ALA A 64 12.60 -3.71 -12.82
CA ALA A 64 12.39 -4.73 -13.85
C ALA A 64 12.08 -6.10 -13.23
N ASP A 65 11.60 -7.02 -14.07
CA ASP A 65 11.29 -8.38 -13.65
C ASP A 65 12.52 -9.05 -13.00
N ASN A 66 12.29 -9.73 -11.88
CA ASN A 66 13.32 -10.40 -11.08
C ASN A 66 14.45 -9.48 -10.55
N ALA A 67 14.29 -8.16 -10.65
CA ALA A 67 15.23 -7.21 -10.04
C ALA A 67 14.99 -7.08 -8.53
N GLN A 68 15.99 -6.56 -7.81
CA GLN A 68 15.91 -6.38 -6.37
C GLN A 68 16.29 -4.95 -6.00
N VAL A 69 15.52 -4.36 -5.09
CA VAL A 69 15.83 -3.07 -4.45
C VAL A 69 15.68 -3.21 -2.93
N LYS A 70 16.35 -2.35 -2.18
CA LYS A 70 16.05 -2.22 -0.75
C LYS A 70 14.81 -1.38 -0.56
N SER A 71 14.85 -0.12 -1.00
CA SER A 71 13.69 0.76 -0.97
C SER A 71 13.50 1.48 -2.31
N ALA A 72 12.26 1.81 -2.62
CA ALA A 72 11.93 2.65 -3.75
C ALA A 72 10.96 3.76 -3.30
N ASN A 73 11.42 5.01 -3.45
CA ASN A 73 10.70 6.18 -2.95
C ASN A 73 10.47 7.20 -4.06
N THR A 74 9.28 7.80 -4.12
CA THR A 74 9.03 8.93 -5.01
C THR A 74 8.02 9.90 -4.39
N VAL A 75 8.10 11.17 -4.76
CA VAL A 75 7.09 12.16 -4.34
C VAL A 75 5.99 12.29 -5.40
N ASN A 76 6.38 12.53 -6.65
CA ASN A 76 5.44 12.71 -7.75
C ASN A 76 5.74 11.70 -8.85
N GLY A 77 5.22 10.50 -8.69
CA GLY A 77 5.39 9.44 -9.67
C GLY A 77 4.93 8.09 -9.13
N GLY A 78 4.67 7.15 -10.02
CA GLY A 78 4.30 5.79 -9.65
C GLY A 78 5.53 4.91 -9.45
N ILE A 79 5.34 3.84 -8.68
CA ILE A 79 6.32 2.76 -8.51
C ILE A 79 5.77 1.51 -9.15
N THR A 80 6.55 0.90 -10.03
CA THR A 80 6.21 -0.39 -10.65
C THR A 80 7.26 -1.42 -10.28
N LEU A 81 6.83 -2.46 -9.59
CA LEU A 81 7.63 -3.64 -9.30
C LEU A 81 7.26 -4.72 -10.33
N GLY A 82 8.20 -5.14 -11.15
CA GLY A 82 8.00 -6.14 -12.21
C GLY A 82 7.73 -7.55 -11.66
N ASP A 83 7.48 -8.49 -12.54
CA ASP A 83 7.17 -9.86 -12.15
C ASP A 83 8.34 -10.51 -11.43
N GLY A 84 8.08 -11.14 -10.27
CA GLY A 84 9.10 -11.77 -9.44
C GLY A 84 10.13 -10.82 -8.83
N ALA A 85 9.98 -9.51 -9.02
CA ALA A 85 10.89 -8.53 -8.44
C ALA A 85 10.70 -8.41 -6.92
N GLN A 86 11.73 -7.96 -6.22
CA GLN A 86 11.73 -7.88 -4.76
C GLN A 86 12.11 -6.50 -4.26
N ALA A 87 11.44 -6.08 -3.19
CA ALA A 87 11.75 -4.85 -2.47
C ALA A 87 11.64 -5.06 -0.96
N ALA A 88 12.29 -4.22 -0.17
CA ALA A 88 11.98 -4.21 1.26
C ALA A 88 10.87 -3.19 1.56
N GLU A 89 10.86 -2.03 0.89
CA GLU A 89 9.90 -0.96 1.15
C GLU A 89 9.57 -0.17 -0.12
N LEU A 90 8.31 0.22 -0.27
CA LEU A 90 7.83 1.02 -1.40
C LEU A 90 6.98 2.19 -0.91
N ASP A 91 7.38 3.43 -1.21
CA ASP A 91 6.70 4.63 -0.75
C ASP A 91 6.49 5.66 -1.87
N THR A 92 5.29 6.22 -1.93
CA THR A 92 5.02 7.37 -2.80
C THR A 92 4.04 8.34 -2.15
N VAL A 93 4.12 9.61 -2.51
CA VAL A 93 3.11 10.58 -2.08
C VAL A 93 1.99 10.71 -3.11
N ASN A 94 2.36 11.02 -4.34
CA ASN A 94 1.40 11.26 -5.42
C ASN A 94 1.70 10.31 -6.58
N GLY A 95 1.25 9.08 -6.45
CA GLY A 95 1.43 8.08 -7.48
C GLY A 95 0.89 6.71 -7.10
N SER A 96 0.68 5.89 -8.09
CA SER A 96 0.22 4.52 -7.89
C SER A 96 1.38 3.57 -7.68
N ILE A 97 1.16 2.54 -6.88
CA ILE A 97 2.10 1.43 -6.70
C ILE A 97 1.52 0.18 -7.37
N THR A 98 2.27 -0.43 -8.24
CA THR A 98 1.88 -1.67 -8.92
C THR A 98 2.89 -2.76 -8.66
N LEU A 99 2.44 -3.88 -8.12
CA LEU A 99 3.21 -5.10 -7.95
C LEU A 99 2.80 -6.11 -9.03
N GLY A 100 3.78 -6.53 -9.84
CA GLY A 100 3.63 -7.57 -10.83
C GLY A 100 3.40 -8.97 -10.23
N ALA A 101 3.22 -9.95 -11.08
CA ALA A 101 2.96 -11.32 -10.64
C ALA A 101 4.15 -11.86 -9.81
N LYS A 102 3.84 -12.47 -8.67
CA LYS A 102 4.86 -13.02 -7.74
C LYS A 102 5.90 -12.01 -7.24
N ALA A 103 5.65 -10.71 -7.39
CA ALA A 103 6.50 -9.68 -6.80
C ALA A 103 6.39 -9.73 -5.27
N ALA A 104 7.50 -9.48 -4.57
CA ALA A 104 7.54 -9.61 -3.12
C ALA A 104 8.07 -8.35 -2.44
N VAL A 105 7.35 -7.90 -1.39
CA VAL A 105 7.78 -6.81 -0.51
C VAL A 105 7.89 -7.34 0.91
N SER A 106 9.10 -7.27 1.49
CA SER A 106 9.35 -7.82 2.84
C SER A 106 8.91 -6.90 3.98
N GLY A 107 8.72 -5.62 3.72
CA GLY A 107 8.25 -4.61 4.67
C GLY A 107 6.94 -3.99 4.23
N THR A 108 6.86 -2.66 4.23
CA THR A 108 5.64 -1.89 3.99
C THR A 108 5.50 -1.40 2.55
N VAL A 109 4.25 -1.17 2.16
CA VAL A 109 3.89 -0.49 0.91
C VAL A 109 2.97 0.66 1.28
N GLU A 110 3.40 1.91 0.97
CA GLU A 110 2.68 3.09 1.39
C GLU A 110 2.44 4.08 0.23
N THR A 111 1.25 4.66 0.18
CA THR A 111 0.97 5.81 -0.69
C THR A 111 -0.01 6.77 -0.03
N VAL A 112 0.09 8.05 -0.34
CA VAL A 112 -0.88 9.04 0.15
C VAL A 112 -2.00 9.24 -0.88
N ASN A 113 -1.65 9.56 -2.12
CA ASN A 113 -2.62 9.83 -3.18
C ASN A 113 -2.28 8.98 -4.41
N GLY A 114 -2.89 7.82 -4.50
CA GLY A 114 -2.72 6.92 -5.63
C GLY A 114 -3.28 5.54 -5.35
N GLY A 115 -3.52 4.78 -6.39
CA GLY A 115 -3.99 3.41 -6.25
C GLY A 115 -2.86 2.43 -5.96
N ILE A 116 -3.19 1.32 -5.29
CA ILE A 116 -2.28 0.19 -5.10
C ILE A 116 -2.89 -1.04 -5.77
N ARG A 117 -2.11 -1.67 -6.63
CA ARG A 117 -2.54 -2.87 -7.35
C ARG A 117 -1.55 -4.00 -7.15
N LEU A 118 -2.07 -5.13 -6.69
CA LEU A 118 -1.31 -6.36 -6.52
C LEU A 118 -1.82 -7.42 -7.51
N ALA A 119 -0.92 -7.91 -8.37
CA ALA A 119 -1.21 -8.98 -9.30
C ALA A 119 -1.07 -10.37 -8.66
N ASN A 120 -1.44 -11.39 -9.41
CA ASN A 120 -1.46 -12.77 -8.94
C ASN A 120 -0.12 -13.23 -8.32
N GLY A 121 -0.21 -13.74 -7.10
CA GLY A 121 0.94 -14.22 -6.33
C GLY A 121 1.84 -13.14 -5.75
N ALA A 122 1.47 -11.86 -5.87
CA ALA A 122 2.19 -10.78 -5.18
C ALA A 122 2.07 -10.94 -3.67
N ASP A 123 3.17 -10.70 -2.94
CA ASP A 123 3.29 -10.91 -1.50
C ASP A 123 3.84 -9.68 -0.78
N ILE A 124 3.09 -9.16 0.17
CA ILE A 124 3.54 -8.11 1.09
C ILE A 124 3.56 -8.71 2.50
N LYS A 125 4.74 -8.88 3.09
CA LYS A 125 4.83 -9.40 4.46
C LYS A 125 4.42 -8.39 5.52
N GLY A 126 4.70 -7.13 5.26
CA GLY A 126 4.33 -6.03 6.14
C GLY A 126 2.92 -5.51 5.90
N LYS A 127 2.71 -4.25 6.24
CA LYS A 127 1.44 -3.54 6.11
C LYS A 127 1.34 -2.85 4.74
N LEU A 128 0.12 -2.77 4.22
CA LEU A 128 -0.25 -1.91 3.11
C LEU A 128 -1.01 -0.70 3.66
N SER A 129 -0.53 0.51 3.39
CA SER A 129 -1.11 1.76 3.87
C SER A 129 -1.44 2.70 2.70
N ASN A 130 -2.65 3.27 2.73
CA ASN A 130 -3.10 4.24 1.72
C ASN A 130 -4.01 5.29 2.39
N VAL A 131 -3.94 6.53 1.95
CA VAL A 131 -4.90 7.55 2.39
C VAL A 131 -6.04 7.70 1.40
N ASN A 132 -5.73 7.88 0.11
CA ASN A 132 -6.69 8.09 -0.98
C ASN A 132 -6.31 7.27 -2.22
N GLY A 133 -7.33 6.69 -2.87
CA GLY A 133 -7.19 5.92 -4.11
C GLY A 133 -7.77 4.52 -3.94
N ASP A 134 -7.57 3.67 -4.93
CA ASP A 134 -8.14 2.33 -4.92
C ASP A 134 -7.09 1.29 -4.57
N ILE A 135 -7.46 0.33 -3.73
CA ILE A 135 -6.62 -0.82 -3.39
C ILE A 135 -7.23 -2.06 -4.04
N ASN A 136 -6.50 -2.67 -4.96
CA ASN A 136 -6.96 -3.84 -5.71
C ASN A 136 -6.00 -5.01 -5.51
N LEU A 137 -6.52 -6.12 -4.98
CA LEU A 137 -5.82 -7.37 -4.82
C LEU A 137 -6.42 -8.43 -5.76
N ASP A 138 -5.58 -9.07 -6.54
CA ASP A 138 -5.96 -10.23 -7.35
C ASP A 138 -5.05 -11.42 -6.99
N SER A 139 -5.61 -12.37 -6.24
CA SER A 139 -4.91 -13.57 -5.80
C SER A 139 -3.55 -13.27 -5.14
N ALA A 140 -3.51 -12.25 -4.28
CA ALA A 140 -2.33 -11.70 -3.63
C ALA A 140 -2.37 -11.90 -2.10
N HIS A 141 -1.21 -11.78 -1.46
CA HIS A 141 -1.08 -11.96 -0.01
C HIS A 141 -0.60 -10.69 0.70
N ILE A 142 -1.18 -10.39 1.85
CA ILE A 142 -0.75 -9.31 2.76
C ILE A 142 -0.71 -9.85 4.19
N GLY A 143 0.46 -9.90 4.79
CA GLY A 143 0.66 -10.36 6.17
C GLY A 143 0.25 -9.35 7.23
N GLY A 144 0.64 -8.09 7.08
CA GLY A 144 0.45 -7.03 8.07
C GLY A 144 -0.90 -6.31 8.05
N GLY A 145 -1.77 -6.63 7.11
CA GLY A 145 -3.09 -6.01 6.96
C GLY A 145 -3.11 -4.74 6.11
N ILE A 146 -4.31 -4.19 5.92
CA ILE A 146 -4.57 -3.00 5.12
C ILE A 146 -5.05 -1.86 6.02
N GLU A 147 -4.46 -0.69 5.86
CA GLU A 147 -4.87 0.53 6.56
C GLU A 147 -5.15 1.65 5.57
N THR A 148 -6.33 2.27 5.67
CA THR A 148 -6.71 3.39 4.80
C THR A 148 -7.61 4.39 5.50
N THR A 149 -7.78 5.56 4.88
CA THR A 149 -8.74 6.59 5.32
C THR A 149 -9.93 6.71 4.36
N ALA A 150 -9.68 6.66 3.04
CA ALA A 150 -10.71 6.95 2.04
C ALA A 150 -10.60 6.09 0.76
N ALA A 151 -9.81 5.02 0.78
CA ALA A 151 -9.66 4.13 -0.38
C ALA A 151 -10.86 3.18 -0.53
N ASP A 152 -11.26 2.95 -1.75
CA ASP A 152 -12.04 1.76 -2.09
C ASP A 152 -11.11 0.55 -2.09
N ILE A 153 -11.60 -0.58 -1.55
CA ILE A 153 -10.81 -1.81 -1.44
C ILE A 153 -11.54 -2.93 -2.17
N THR A 154 -10.85 -3.58 -3.09
CA THR A 154 -11.34 -4.77 -3.78
C THR A 154 -10.36 -5.92 -3.59
N ILE A 155 -10.83 -7.00 -3.00
CA ILE A 155 -10.04 -8.20 -2.70
C ILE A 155 -10.66 -9.37 -3.45
N ASN A 156 -10.03 -9.81 -4.52
CA ASN A 156 -10.54 -10.85 -5.41
C ASN A 156 -9.65 -12.10 -5.45
N GLY A 157 -10.19 -13.15 -6.05
CA GLY A 157 -9.51 -14.41 -6.25
C GLY A 157 -9.15 -15.09 -4.93
N SER A 158 -8.02 -15.79 -4.89
CA SER A 158 -7.51 -16.45 -3.68
C SER A 158 -6.71 -15.50 -2.78
N SER A 159 -7.01 -14.19 -2.81
CA SER A 159 -6.29 -13.22 -1.99
C SER A 159 -6.45 -13.48 -0.49
N LYS A 160 -5.35 -13.28 0.25
CA LYS A 160 -5.33 -13.48 1.71
C LYS A 160 -4.77 -12.24 2.41
N VAL A 161 -5.52 -11.71 3.38
CA VAL A 161 -5.09 -10.62 4.25
C VAL A 161 -5.10 -11.11 5.69
N GLU A 162 -3.93 -11.17 6.34
CA GLU A 162 -3.83 -11.74 7.69
C GLU A 162 -4.09 -10.73 8.79
N GLY A 163 -3.55 -9.52 8.68
CA GLY A 163 -3.64 -8.48 9.69
C GLY A 163 -4.97 -7.71 9.74
N GLY A 164 -5.93 -8.05 8.87
CA GLY A 164 -7.24 -7.40 8.82
C GLY A 164 -7.28 -6.12 7.98
N ILE A 165 -8.40 -5.39 8.11
CA ILE A 165 -8.64 -4.13 7.40
C ILE A 165 -9.02 -3.07 8.42
N HIS A 166 -8.31 -1.94 8.40
CA HIS A 166 -8.60 -0.81 9.26
C HIS A 166 -8.87 0.45 8.43
N VAL A 167 -10.10 0.98 8.51
CA VAL A 167 -10.48 2.23 7.87
C VAL A 167 -10.59 3.31 8.92
N GLN A 168 -9.64 4.24 8.89
CA GLN A 168 -9.53 5.31 9.88
C GLN A 168 -10.49 6.46 9.58
N LYS A 169 -10.93 7.12 10.63
CA LYS A 169 -11.60 8.41 10.49
C LYS A 169 -10.61 9.48 10.01
N PRO A 170 -10.97 10.32 9.03
CA PRO A 170 -10.13 11.44 8.64
C PRO A 170 -9.79 12.31 9.84
N SER A 171 -8.50 12.53 10.09
CA SER A 171 -8.03 13.43 11.14
C SER A 171 -7.56 14.74 10.52
N GLY A 172 -8.22 15.85 10.78
CA GLY A 172 -7.81 17.19 10.34
C GLY A 172 -9.00 18.09 10.04
N MET A 173 -8.77 19.40 10.02
CA MET A 173 -9.75 20.39 9.59
C MET A 173 -10.15 20.10 8.13
N ASN A 174 -11.43 20.25 7.82
CA ASN A 174 -12.07 20.05 6.51
C ASN A 174 -11.36 20.83 5.38
N PHE A 175 -10.27 20.34 4.88
CA PHE A 175 -9.74 20.74 3.59
C PHE A 175 -10.35 19.83 2.52
N GLY A 176 -11.60 20.10 2.12
CA GLY A 176 -12.19 19.51 0.91
C GLY A 176 -12.17 17.98 0.83
N GLY A 177 -12.23 17.29 1.96
CA GLY A 177 -12.27 15.83 1.99
C GLY A 177 -13.52 15.34 1.27
N SER A 178 -13.35 14.48 0.29
CA SER A 178 -14.44 13.79 -0.38
C SER A 178 -15.34 13.15 0.67
N ASN A 179 -16.63 13.52 0.70
CA ASN A 179 -17.66 12.84 1.49
C ASN A 179 -17.97 11.43 0.95
N LYS A 180 -17.11 10.92 0.05
CA LYS A 180 -17.26 9.58 -0.53
C LYS A 180 -17.17 8.54 0.58
N VAL A 181 -18.19 7.71 0.67
CA VAL A 181 -18.21 6.52 1.51
C VAL A 181 -17.34 5.47 0.82
N PRO A 182 -16.26 4.97 1.46
CA PRO A 182 -15.42 3.93 0.86
C PRO A 182 -16.21 2.64 0.63
N LYS A 183 -16.06 2.07 -0.57
CA LYS A 183 -16.63 0.78 -0.92
C LYS A 183 -15.59 -0.31 -0.72
N ILE A 184 -15.94 -1.33 0.09
CA ILE A 184 -15.06 -2.45 0.38
C ILE A 184 -15.72 -3.73 -0.12
N VAL A 185 -15.08 -4.38 -1.07
CA VAL A 185 -15.57 -5.62 -1.68
C VAL A 185 -14.60 -6.75 -1.36
N ILE A 186 -15.11 -7.78 -0.69
CA ILE A 186 -14.39 -9.02 -0.43
C ILE A 186 -15.03 -10.09 -1.30
N GLY A 187 -14.39 -10.39 -2.42
CA GLY A 187 -14.88 -11.26 -3.47
C GLY A 187 -14.78 -12.74 -3.17
N PRO A 188 -15.27 -13.57 -4.09
CA PRO A 188 -15.28 -15.02 -3.92
C PRO A 188 -13.87 -15.59 -3.74
N GLY A 189 -13.71 -16.48 -2.77
CA GLY A 189 -12.43 -17.15 -2.48
C GLY A 189 -11.43 -16.32 -1.67
N ALA A 190 -11.72 -15.04 -1.46
CA ALA A 190 -10.86 -14.18 -0.66
C ALA A 190 -10.98 -14.47 0.85
N THR A 191 -9.89 -14.30 1.56
CA THR A 191 -9.81 -14.54 3.01
C THR A 191 -9.20 -13.34 3.72
N VAL A 192 -9.91 -12.81 4.72
CA VAL A 192 -9.38 -11.78 5.63
C VAL A 192 -9.47 -12.34 7.05
N THR A 193 -8.34 -12.79 7.61
CA THR A 193 -8.33 -13.47 8.92
C THR A 193 -8.33 -12.52 10.10
N GLY A 194 -7.74 -11.34 9.95
CA GLY A 194 -7.74 -10.29 10.98
C GLY A 194 -9.10 -9.59 11.09
N ALA A 195 -9.22 -8.71 12.08
CA ALA A 195 -10.43 -7.92 12.28
C ALA A 195 -10.63 -6.87 11.17
N LEU A 196 -11.88 -6.65 10.80
CA LEU A 196 -12.31 -5.54 9.96
C LEU A 196 -12.84 -4.45 10.88
N ASP A 197 -12.11 -3.36 11.02
CA ASP A 197 -12.41 -2.26 11.95
C ASP A 197 -12.59 -0.94 11.20
N PHE A 198 -13.81 -0.38 11.28
CA PHE A 198 -14.19 0.78 10.52
C PHE A 198 -14.53 1.94 11.47
N GLU A 199 -13.67 2.97 11.52
CA GLU A 199 -13.89 4.17 12.34
C GLU A 199 -14.81 5.21 11.64
N ARG A 200 -15.24 4.92 10.42
CA ARG A 200 -16.16 5.74 9.63
C ARG A 200 -17.14 4.85 8.85
N GLU A 201 -18.18 5.47 8.32
CA GLU A 201 -19.12 4.80 7.43
C GLU A 201 -18.41 4.23 6.19
N VAL A 202 -18.71 2.97 5.85
CA VAL A 202 -18.25 2.25 4.68
C VAL A 202 -19.36 1.38 4.10
N GLU A 203 -19.32 1.12 2.80
CA GLU A 203 -20.13 0.10 2.14
C GLU A 203 -19.34 -1.22 2.11
N LEU A 204 -19.71 -2.17 2.96
CA LEU A 204 -19.01 -3.45 3.05
C LEU A 204 -19.80 -4.58 2.37
N HIS A 205 -19.29 -5.01 1.22
CA HIS A 205 -19.82 -6.14 0.46
C HIS A 205 -18.92 -7.36 0.62
N VAL A 206 -19.51 -8.48 1.03
CA VAL A 206 -18.77 -9.73 1.27
C VAL A 206 -19.44 -10.86 0.53
N SER A 207 -18.70 -11.55 -0.33
CA SER A 207 -19.18 -12.73 -1.01
C SER A 207 -19.55 -13.83 -0.01
N ASP A 208 -20.58 -14.61 -0.31
CA ASP A 208 -20.95 -15.81 0.45
C ASP A 208 -19.84 -16.88 0.44
N ARG A 209 -18.91 -16.82 -0.54
CA ARG A 209 -17.74 -17.69 -0.67
C ARG A 209 -16.45 -17.10 -0.05
N ALA A 210 -16.54 -15.96 0.60
CA ALA A 210 -15.39 -15.32 1.27
C ALA A 210 -15.36 -15.67 2.76
N THR A 211 -14.17 -15.70 3.34
CA THR A 211 -13.96 -15.86 4.77
C THR A 211 -13.46 -14.56 5.37
N ILE A 212 -14.13 -14.06 6.41
CA ILE A 212 -13.72 -12.84 7.10
C ILE A 212 -13.67 -13.04 8.62
N GLY A 213 -12.81 -12.24 9.28
CA GLY A 213 -12.75 -12.14 10.73
C GLY A 213 -13.93 -11.34 11.32
N SER A 214 -13.79 -10.88 12.55
CA SER A 214 -14.78 -10.05 13.21
C SER A 214 -14.91 -8.69 12.53
N VAL A 215 -16.15 -8.18 12.45
CA VAL A 215 -16.45 -6.86 11.85
C VAL A 215 -16.91 -5.90 12.92
N ARG A 216 -16.38 -4.69 12.93
CA ARG A 216 -16.80 -3.55 13.75
C ARG A 216 -16.97 -2.30 12.91
N GLY A 217 -17.99 -1.52 13.21
CA GLY A 217 -18.23 -0.21 12.56
C GLY A 217 -18.93 -0.26 11.21
N ALA A 218 -19.28 -1.44 10.69
CA ALA A 218 -20.04 -1.58 9.45
C ALA A 218 -21.03 -2.75 9.49
N THR A 219 -22.03 -2.66 8.62
CA THR A 219 -22.97 -3.76 8.36
C THR A 219 -22.55 -4.52 7.12
N VAL A 220 -22.43 -5.84 7.23
CA VAL A 220 -22.05 -6.71 6.13
C VAL A 220 -23.22 -6.89 5.17
N GLN A 221 -23.03 -6.52 3.91
CA GLN A 221 -23.94 -6.82 2.80
C GLN A 221 -23.42 -8.06 2.07
N LYS A 222 -24.14 -9.17 2.20
CA LYS A 222 -23.76 -10.40 1.50
C LYS A 222 -24.19 -10.36 0.06
N PHE A 223 -23.37 -10.94 -0.82
CA PHE A 223 -23.71 -11.12 -2.23
C PHE A 223 -23.29 -12.51 -2.71
N SER A 224 -24.02 -13.01 -3.71
CA SER A 224 -23.73 -14.24 -4.43
C SER A 224 -23.31 -13.91 -5.85
N GLY A 225 -22.38 -14.65 -6.41
CA GLY A 225 -21.80 -14.37 -7.73
C GLY A 225 -20.39 -13.77 -7.64
N ASP A 226 -19.93 -13.18 -8.72
CA ASP A 226 -18.55 -12.70 -8.82
C ASP A 226 -18.40 -11.21 -8.43
N THR A 227 -19.49 -10.46 -8.48
CA THR A 227 -19.54 -9.03 -8.11
C THR A 227 -20.81 -8.70 -7.33
N PRO A 228 -20.78 -7.69 -6.43
CA PRO A 228 -21.96 -7.18 -5.74
C PRO A 228 -22.82 -6.30 -6.63
#